data_258b84564cae789f4b7ed43155e6b431
#
_entry.id   258b84564cae789f4b7ed43155e6b431
#
_cell.length_a   1.000
_cell.length_b   1.000
_cell.length_c   1.000
_cell.angle_alpha   90.00
_cell.angle_beta   90.00
_cell.angle_gamma   90.00
#
_symmetry.space_group_name_H-M   'P 1'
#
loop_
_entity.id
_entity.type
_entity.pdbx_description
1 polymer ?
#
loop_
_entity_poly.entity_id
_entity_poly.type
_entity_poly.pdbx_seq_one_letter_code
_entity_poly.pdbx_strand_id
1 'polypeptide(L)'
;MLRIGELALRTGVSPRMLRHYDNQGLLPAERSATGQRLFEVSAVEQVRSIRLLLDAGLPTRVIAELLECIHEPGRLEPCAVPTLIEHLQAYDKRIAALLSTRTALQGLIDSSSRTQGQLGAGAPR
;
A
#
# COMPACT_ATOMS: atom_id res chain seq x y z
N MET A 1 18.70 19.87 -10.79
CA MET A 1 17.51 19.05 -11.01
C MET A 1 17.86 17.70 -11.64
N LEU A 2 17.08 16.68 -11.36
CA LEU A 2 17.33 15.33 -11.84
C LEU A 2 16.41 14.99 -13.02
N ARG A 3 16.95 14.31 -14.00
CA ARG A 3 16.16 13.66 -15.05
C ARG A 3 15.57 12.36 -14.49
N ILE A 4 14.50 11.87 -15.12
CA ILE A 4 13.78 10.69 -14.63
C ILE A 4 14.71 9.45 -14.54
N GLY A 5 15.64 9.28 -15.46
CA GLY A 5 16.59 8.17 -15.41
C GLY A 5 17.53 8.24 -14.20
N GLU A 6 17.97 9.44 -13.84
CA GLU A 6 18.81 9.65 -12.66
C GLU A 6 18.02 9.38 -11.36
N LEU A 7 16.79 9.84 -11.31
CA LEU A 7 15.91 9.60 -10.16
C LEU A 7 15.62 8.10 -10.01
N ALA A 8 15.38 7.42 -11.13
CA ALA A 8 15.18 5.97 -11.13
C ALA A 8 16.39 5.22 -10.56
N LEU A 9 17.59 5.60 -10.96
CA LEU A 9 18.82 4.99 -10.44
C LEU A 9 19.00 5.21 -8.95
N ARG A 10 18.68 6.40 -8.46
CA ARG A 10 18.84 6.76 -7.04
C ARG A 10 17.80 6.13 -6.14
N THR A 11 16.59 5.89 -6.66
CA THR A 11 15.47 5.40 -5.86
C THR A 11 15.21 3.91 -6.02
N GLY A 12 15.71 3.30 -7.09
CA GLY A 12 15.38 1.93 -7.43
C GLY A 12 13.96 1.75 -7.99
N VAL A 13 13.28 2.85 -8.29
CA VAL A 13 11.93 2.86 -8.86
C VAL A 13 12.03 3.08 -10.36
N SER A 14 11.26 2.32 -11.14
CA SER A 14 11.30 2.43 -12.59
C SER A 14 10.84 3.80 -13.08
N PRO A 15 11.33 4.28 -14.23
CA PRO A 15 10.82 5.53 -14.83
C PRO A 15 9.32 5.50 -15.07
N ARG A 16 8.75 4.36 -15.40
CA ARG A 16 7.31 4.20 -15.59
C ARG A 16 6.54 4.50 -14.30
N MET A 17 7.01 3.98 -13.18
CA MET A 17 6.39 4.24 -11.88
C MET A 17 6.55 5.69 -11.45
N LEU A 18 7.70 6.28 -11.72
CA LEU A 18 7.93 7.69 -11.41
C LEU A 18 7.00 8.60 -12.21
N ARG A 19 6.77 8.30 -13.48
CA ARG A 19 5.78 9.01 -14.30
C ARG A 19 4.39 8.84 -13.73
N HIS A 20 4.06 7.65 -13.27
CA HIS A 20 2.77 7.37 -12.63
C HIS A 20 2.60 8.22 -11.37
N TYR A 21 3.61 8.32 -10.51
CA TYR A 21 3.56 9.16 -9.33
C TYR A 21 3.34 10.63 -9.68
N ASP A 22 4.03 11.13 -10.69
CA ASP A 22 3.82 12.49 -11.18
C ASP A 22 2.37 12.69 -11.67
N ASN A 23 1.87 11.76 -12.47
CA ASN A 23 0.51 11.82 -13.00
C ASN A 23 -0.56 11.77 -11.89
N GLN A 24 -0.27 11.09 -10.79
CA GLN A 24 -1.16 11.01 -9.62
C GLN A 24 -1.02 12.20 -8.66
N GLY A 25 -0.17 13.15 -8.99
CA GLY A 25 0.04 14.33 -8.13
C GLY A 25 0.87 14.05 -6.89
N LEU A 26 1.57 12.92 -6.83
CA LEU A 26 2.38 12.53 -5.67
C LEU A 26 3.82 13.05 -5.74
N LEU A 27 4.31 13.29 -6.93
CA LEU A 27 5.71 13.64 -7.17
C LEU A 27 5.77 14.77 -8.20
N PRO A 28 5.94 16.03 -7.75
CA PRO A 28 5.96 17.17 -8.66
C PRO A 28 7.17 17.10 -9.61
N ALA A 29 6.93 17.39 -10.87
CA ALA A 29 7.97 17.50 -11.88
C ALA A 29 7.80 18.78 -12.66
N GLU A 30 8.92 19.39 -13.04
CA GLU A 30 8.94 20.48 -13.99
C GLU A 30 9.22 19.93 -15.39
N ARG A 31 8.90 20.71 -16.40
CA ARG A 31 9.21 20.35 -17.80
C ARG A 31 10.36 21.20 -18.30
N SER A 32 11.34 20.55 -18.95
CA SER A 32 12.40 21.25 -19.66
C SER A 32 11.85 21.91 -20.91
N ALA A 33 12.67 22.72 -21.56
CA ALA A 33 12.32 23.35 -22.84
C ALA A 33 11.92 22.32 -23.91
N THR A 34 12.47 21.09 -23.84
CA THR A 34 12.17 20.00 -24.76
C THR A 34 11.04 19.10 -24.26
N GLY A 35 10.37 19.46 -23.17
CA GLY A 35 9.23 18.71 -22.63
C GLY A 35 9.60 17.54 -21.73
N GLN A 36 10.87 17.34 -21.40
CA GLN A 36 11.30 16.29 -20.48
C GLN A 36 10.96 16.64 -19.03
N ARG A 37 10.63 15.62 -18.24
CA ARG A 37 10.41 15.79 -16.80
C ARG A 37 11.73 16.03 -16.08
N LEU A 38 11.70 17.03 -15.18
CA LEU A 38 12.81 17.34 -14.29
C LEU A 38 12.30 17.32 -12.86
N PHE A 39 13.05 16.69 -11.97
CA PHE A 39 12.69 16.51 -10.58
C PHE A 39 13.70 17.20 -9.67
N GLU A 40 13.20 17.79 -8.59
CA GLU A 40 14.05 18.31 -7.54
C GLU A 40 14.88 17.18 -6.90
N VAL A 41 16.04 17.50 -6.35
CA VAL A 41 16.85 16.51 -5.62
C VAL A 41 16.07 15.91 -4.45
N SER A 42 15.23 16.71 -3.81
CA SER A 42 14.34 16.27 -2.74
C SER A 42 13.35 15.19 -3.18
N ALA A 43 13.14 14.99 -4.49
CA ALA A 43 12.26 13.94 -4.99
C ALA A 43 12.73 12.55 -4.57
N VAL A 44 14.03 12.34 -4.35
CA VAL A 44 14.56 11.05 -3.86
C VAL A 44 13.90 10.69 -2.52
N GLU A 45 13.85 11.64 -1.61
CA GLU A 45 13.23 11.46 -0.29
C GLU A 45 11.72 11.33 -0.39
N GLN A 46 11.09 12.10 -1.27
CA GLN A 46 9.65 12.02 -1.52
C GLN A 46 9.25 10.64 -2.04
N VAL A 47 10.02 10.05 -2.93
CA VAL A 47 9.76 8.69 -3.44
C VAL A 47 9.82 7.67 -2.31
N ARG A 48 10.77 7.79 -1.40
CA ARG A 48 10.86 6.91 -0.23
C ARG A 48 9.61 7.00 0.64
N SER A 49 9.14 8.21 0.89
CA SER A 49 7.91 8.46 1.66
C SER A 49 6.69 7.86 0.96
N ILE A 50 6.57 8.07 -0.35
CA ILE A 50 5.47 7.50 -1.14
C ILE A 50 5.45 5.99 -1.02
N ARG A 51 6.61 5.33 -1.15
CA ARG A 51 6.70 3.88 -1.06
C ARG A 51 6.34 3.34 0.31
N LEU A 52 6.77 4.01 1.37
CA LEU A 52 6.38 3.63 2.73
C LEU A 52 4.86 3.65 2.90
N LEU A 53 4.20 4.68 2.41
CA LEU A 53 2.74 4.82 2.52
C LEU A 53 2.02 3.82 1.63
N LEU A 54 2.52 3.54 0.43
CA LEU A 54 1.97 2.51 -0.45
C LEU A 54 2.10 1.11 0.18
N ASP A 55 3.25 0.83 0.81
CA ASP A 55 3.47 -0.45 1.49
C ASP A 55 2.53 -0.62 2.68
N ALA A 56 2.08 0.47 3.28
CA ALA A 56 1.05 0.45 4.32
C ALA A 56 -0.37 0.29 3.77
N GLY A 57 -0.51 0.18 2.44
CA GLY A 57 -1.81 -0.05 1.80
C GLY A 57 -2.69 1.17 1.67
N LEU A 58 -2.12 2.37 1.78
CA LEU A 58 -2.90 3.60 1.67
C LEU A 58 -3.23 3.93 0.20
N PRO A 59 -4.45 4.40 -0.07
CA PRO A 59 -4.81 4.87 -1.42
C PRO A 59 -3.99 6.10 -1.83
N THR A 60 -3.75 6.27 -3.13
CA THR A 60 -2.96 7.40 -3.63
C THR A 60 -3.52 8.76 -3.25
N ARG A 61 -4.85 8.91 -3.23
CA ARG A 61 -5.48 10.18 -2.80
C ARG A 61 -5.16 10.51 -1.34
N VAL A 62 -5.10 9.49 -0.48
CA VAL A 62 -4.76 9.67 0.94
C VAL A 62 -3.28 9.99 1.08
N ILE A 63 -2.43 9.31 0.29
CA ILE A 63 -0.99 9.58 0.27
C ILE A 63 -0.73 11.05 -0.11
N ALA A 64 -1.43 11.56 -1.12
CA ALA A 64 -1.28 12.95 -1.54
C ALA A 64 -1.56 13.92 -0.40
N GLU A 65 -2.60 13.66 0.40
CA GLU A 65 -2.92 14.47 1.58
C GLU A 65 -1.85 14.34 2.67
N LEU A 66 -1.32 13.14 2.88
CA LEU A 66 -0.34 12.88 3.94
C LEU A 66 1.06 13.38 3.61
N LEU A 67 1.39 13.58 2.33
CA LEU A 67 2.72 14.09 1.95
C LEU A 67 3.03 15.44 2.58
N GLU A 68 2.03 16.27 2.84
CA GLU A 68 2.19 17.53 3.52
C GLU A 68 2.57 17.36 5.00
N CYS A 69 2.33 16.19 5.57
CA CYS A 69 2.65 15.84 6.95
C CYS A 69 3.98 15.08 7.08
N ILE A 70 4.77 15.02 6.01
CA ILE A 70 6.04 14.30 6.00
C ILE A 70 7.15 15.28 5.66
N HIS A 71 8.08 15.47 6.59
CA HIS A 71 9.27 16.30 6.36
C HIS A 71 10.53 15.46 6.13
N GLU A 72 10.54 14.24 6.68
CA GLU A 72 11.64 13.29 6.48
C GLU A 72 11.05 11.91 6.21
N PRO A 73 11.72 11.06 5.39
CA PRO A 73 11.23 9.71 5.11
C PRO A 73 11.04 8.90 6.39
N GLY A 74 9.89 8.26 6.50
CA GLY A 74 9.57 7.45 7.67
C GLY A 74 9.19 8.23 8.92
N ARG A 75 9.23 9.56 8.86
CA ARG A 75 8.88 10.43 9.98
C ARG A 75 7.68 11.29 9.63
N LEU A 76 6.54 10.90 10.17
CA LEU A 76 5.27 11.58 9.95
C LEU A 76 5.05 12.59 11.07
N GLU A 77 4.59 13.76 10.67
CA GLU A 77 4.16 14.77 11.62
C GLU A 77 2.83 14.35 12.29
N PRO A 78 2.51 14.91 13.48
CA PRO A 78 1.27 14.55 14.17
C PRO A 78 0.00 14.71 13.34
N CYS A 79 0.00 15.57 12.31
CA CYS A 79 -1.17 15.77 11.45
C CYS A 79 -1.55 14.51 10.66
N ALA A 80 -0.63 13.55 10.48
CA ALA A 80 -0.88 12.29 9.80
C ALA A 80 -1.52 11.24 10.70
N VAL A 81 -1.35 11.34 12.01
CA VAL A 81 -1.72 10.29 12.96
C VAL A 81 -3.20 9.91 12.90
N PRO A 82 -4.16 10.86 12.91
CA PRO A 82 -5.57 10.49 12.84
C PRO A 82 -5.93 9.64 11.62
N THR A 83 -5.41 9.99 10.45
CA THR A 83 -5.64 9.24 9.21
C THR A 83 -5.04 7.82 9.30
N LEU A 84 -3.85 7.68 9.84
CA LEU A 84 -3.20 6.38 10.01
C LEU A 84 -3.97 5.49 10.97
N ILE A 85 -4.47 6.05 12.08
CA ILE A 85 -5.29 5.32 13.04
C ILE A 85 -6.58 4.82 12.38
N GLU A 86 -7.23 5.68 11.60
CA GLU A 86 -8.46 5.31 10.87
C GLU A 86 -8.24 4.11 9.97
N HIS A 87 -7.15 4.12 9.19
CA HIS A 87 -6.81 3.01 8.31
C HIS A 87 -6.43 1.75 9.09
N LEU A 88 -5.70 1.90 10.19
CA LEU A 88 -5.36 0.77 11.05
C LEU A 88 -6.63 0.11 11.61
N GLN A 89 -7.58 0.90 12.09
CA GLN A 89 -8.85 0.38 12.58
C GLN A 89 -9.64 -0.35 11.49
N ALA A 90 -9.60 0.14 10.26
CA ALA A 90 -10.24 -0.53 9.13
C ALA A 90 -9.60 -1.89 8.84
N TYR A 91 -8.27 -2.00 8.94
CA TYR A 91 -7.58 -3.28 8.81
C TYR A 91 -7.94 -4.23 9.95
N ASP A 92 -8.01 -3.73 11.19
CA ASP A 92 -8.40 -4.56 12.34
C ASP A 92 -9.78 -5.16 12.15
N LYS A 93 -10.73 -4.40 11.61
CA LYS A 93 -12.07 -4.88 11.28
C LYS A 93 -12.03 -5.95 10.19
N ARG A 94 -11.21 -5.76 9.15
CA ARG A 94 -11.04 -6.76 8.08
C ARG A 94 -10.44 -8.05 8.62
N ILE A 95 -9.44 -7.95 9.47
CA ILE A 95 -8.80 -9.10 10.11
C ILE A 95 -9.83 -9.88 10.92
N ALA A 96 -10.61 -9.18 11.74
CA ALA A 96 -11.65 -9.80 12.54
C ALA A 96 -12.70 -10.51 11.67
N ALA A 97 -13.14 -9.88 10.59
CA ALA A 97 -14.08 -10.46 9.64
C ALA A 97 -13.52 -11.71 8.96
N LEU A 98 -12.24 -11.65 8.53
CA LEU A 98 -11.58 -12.80 7.92
C LEU A 98 -11.39 -13.95 8.91
N LEU A 99 -11.06 -13.66 10.15
CA LEU A 99 -10.95 -14.68 11.19
C LEU A 99 -12.29 -15.38 11.42
N SER A 100 -13.38 -14.63 11.44
CA SER A 100 -14.73 -15.17 11.55
C SER A 100 -15.07 -16.07 10.36
N THR A 101 -14.79 -15.61 9.17
CA THR A 101 -14.99 -16.39 7.93
C THR A 101 -14.14 -17.66 7.93
N ARG A 102 -12.89 -17.55 8.35
CA ARG A 102 -11.99 -18.70 8.47
C ARG A 102 -12.54 -19.74 9.45
N THR A 103 -13.04 -19.29 10.59
CA THR A 103 -13.66 -20.17 11.59
C THR A 103 -14.86 -20.91 11.01
N ALA A 104 -15.72 -20.20 10.26
CA ALA A 104 -16.87 -20.83 9.60
C ALA A 104 -16.44 -21.89 8.59
N LEU A 105 -15.44 -21.59 7.78
CA LEU A 105 -14.89 -22.50 6.79
C LEU A 105 -14.27 -23.72 7.47
N GLN A 106 -13.49 -23.52 8.51
CA GLN A 106 -12.89 -24.61 9.28
C GLN A 106 -13.97 -25.51 9.88
N GLY A 107 -15.08 -24.92 10.38
CA GLY A 107 -16.20 -25.67 10.88
C GLY A 107 -16.84 -26.58 9.82
N LEU A 108 -16.95 -26.10 8.59
CA LEU A 108 -17.44 -26.90 7.47
C LEU A 108 -16.50 -28.07 7.17
N ILE A 109 -15.21 -27.85 7.18
CA ILE A 109 -14.19 -28.89 6.96
C ILE A 109 -14.30 -29.94 8.07
N ASP A 110 -14.37 -29.52 9.32
CA ASP A 110 -14.44 -30.43 10.47
C ASP A 110 -15.71 -31.27 10.44
N SER A 111 -16.85 -30.64 10.11
CA SER A 111 -18.12 -31.36 9.95
C SER A 111 -18.07 -32.37 8.82
N SER A 112 -17.48 -31.98 7.68
CA SER A 112 -17.34 -32.87 6.53
C SER A 112 -16.40 -34.04 6.82
N SER A 113 -15.30 -33.77 7.52
CA SER A 113 -14.36 -34.82 7.93
C SER A 113 -15.01 -35.82 8.89
N ARG A 114 -15.80 -35.36 9.86
CA ARG A 114 -16.56 -36.20 10.78
C ARG A 114 -17.59 -37.04 10.01
N THR A 115 -18.30 -36.44 9.07
CA THR A 115 -19.27 -37.13 8.22
C THR A 115 -18.60 -38.19 7.39
N GLN A 116 -17.44 -37.92 6.79
CA GLN A 116 -16.65 -38.91 6.06
C GLN A 116 -16.18 -40.03 6.98
N GLY A 117 -15.75 -39.70 8.19
CA GLY A 117 -15.37 -40.70 9.19
C GLY A 117 -16.51 -41.63 9.51
N GLN A 118 -17.72 -41.11 9.67
CA GLN A 118 -18.93 -41.91 9.89
C GLN A 118 -19.27 -42.77 8.66
N LEU A 119 -19.15 -42.21 7.48
CA LEU A 119 -19.37 -42.93 6.24
C LEU A 119 -18.31 -44.04 6.05
N GLY A 120 -17.04 -43.74 6.38
CA GLY A 120 -15.97 -44.74 6.38
C GLY A 120 -16.22 -45.84 7.37
N ALA A 121 -17.04 -45.64 8.38
CA ALA A 121 -17.50 -46.66 9.29
C ALA A 121 -18.69 -47.46 8.72
N GLY A 122 -19.03 -47.27 7.45
CA GLY A 122 -20.05 -48.05 6.78
C GLY A 122 -21.38 -47.36 6.59
N ALA A 123 -21.51 -46.08 6.88
CA ALA A 123 -22.74 -45.36 6.67
C ALA A 123 -22.73 -44.66 5.32
N PRO A 124 -23.31 -45.24 4.27
CA PRO A 124 -23.36 -44.59 2.96
C PRO A 124 -24.31 -43.42 2.97
N ARG A 125 -24.12 -42.58 2.03
CA ARG A 125 -25.03 -41.48 1.77
C ARG A 125 -26.09 -41.85 0.80
#